data_114a70378735a3b3e5a5dfd73891a913
#
_entry.id   114a70378735a3b3e5a5dfd73891a913
#
_cell.length_a   1.000
_cell.length_b   1.000
_cell.length_c   1.000
_cell.angle_alpha   90.00
_cell.angle_beta   90.00
_cell.angle_gamma   90.00
#
_symmetry.space_group_name_H-M   'P 1'
#
loop_
_entity.id
_entity.type
_entity.pdbx_description
1 polymer ?
#
loop_
_entity_poly.entity_id
_entity_poly.type
_entity_poly.pdbx_seq_one_letter_code
_entity_poly.pdbx_strand_id
1 'polypeptide(L)'
;MSRDITICHPELQRKAAELVERCAQAGLVIKITDCLRNEKEQTDCVRRGTSSLNYPDSHHNWGTAFDFCRNDGNGAYNDNDGFFTRVGEIGRSIGLEWGGDWYSPVDKPHFQLPDWGTGTILLKQMYGTPERFKETWRNKQEEEELKEEVRYNTIDEIPEWGRDTIKALIDEGCFADPDHLDLSE
;
A
#
# COMPACT_ATOMS: atom_id res chain seq x y z
N MET A 1 12.07 -8.29 -10.46
CA MET A 1 11.78 -7.36 -9.34
C MET A 1 10.84 -6.29 -9.85
N SER A 2 9.66 -6.20 -9.27
CA SER A 2 8.65 -5.23 -9.69
C SER A 2 8.94 -3.87 -9.06
N ARG A 3 8.75 -2.80 -9.86
CA ARG A 3 8.76 -1.40 -9.39
C ARG A 3 7.34 -0.83 -9.31
N ASP A 4 6.37 -1.67 -9.64
CA ASP A 4 4.96 -1.31 -9.64
C ASP A 4 4.40 -1.48 -8.24
N ILE A 5 4.24 -0.36 -7.53
CA ILE A 5 3.70 -0.34 -6.18
C ILE A 5 2.21 -0.71 -6.14
N THR A 6 1.50 -0.61 -7.27
CA THR A 6 0.05 -0.87 -7.33
C THR A 6 -0.30 -2.35 -7.11
N ILE A 7 0.67 -3.26 -7.22
CA ILE A 7 0.50 -4.69 -6.94
C ILE A 7 0.78 -5.08 -5.48
N CYS A 8 1.12 -4.10 -4.63
CA CYS A 8 1.39 -4.29 -3.20
C CYS A 8 0.14 -4.05 -2.35
N HIS A 9 0.27 -4.25 -1.03
CA HIS A 9 -0.80 -4.00 -0.08
C HIS A 9 -1.34 -2.56 -0.20
N PRO A 10 -2.68 -2.33 -0.20
CA PRO A 10 -3.27 -1.00 -0.41
C PRO A 10 -2.73 0.08 0.53
N GLU A 11 -2.56 -0.23 1.80
CA GLU A 11 -1.98 0.71 2.76
C GLU A 11 -0.52 1.07 2.42
N LEU A 12 0.26 0.11 1.88
CA LEU A 12 1.63 0.40 1.42
C LEU A 12 1.60 1.35 0.22
N GLN A 13 0.67 1.15 -0.72
CA GLN A 13 0.49 2.03 -1.89
C GLN A 13 0.19 3.47 -1.44
N ARG A 14 -0.77 3.63 -0.51
CA ARG A 14 -1.16 4.93 0.05
C ARG A 14 0.03 5.63 0.72
N LYS A 15 0.75 4.92 1.61
CA LYS A 15 1.92 5.46 2.31
C LYS A 15 3.08 5.76 1.35
N ALA A 16 3.30 4.95 0.33
CA ALA A 16 4.34 5.20 -0.67
C ALA A 16 4.03 6.48 -1.49
N ALA A 17 2.78 6.69 -1.88
CA ALA A 17 2.36 7.90 -2.57
C ALA A 17 2.54 9.14 -1.67
N GLU A 18 2.12 9.08 -0.41
CA GLU A 18 2.29 10.14 0.58
C GLU A 18 3.79 10.44 0.84
N LEU A 19 4.64 9.40 0.91
CA LEU A 19 6.09 9.58 1.05
C LEU A 19 6.68 10.35 -0.11
N VAL A 20 6.35 9.96 -1.35
CA VAL A 20 6.85 10.63 -2.57
C VAL A 20 6.44 12.10 -2.59
N GLU A 21 5.18 12.40 -2.25
CA GLU A 21 4.67 13.77 -2.19
C GLU A 21 5.40 14.62 -1.13
N ARG A 22 5.49 14.11 0.11
CA ARG A 22 6.16 14.81 1.22
C ARG A 22 7.67 15.01 0.96
N CYS A 23 8.33 14.01 0.37
CA CYS A 23 9.71 14.13 -0.06
C CYS A 23 9.87 15.23 -1.12
N ALA A 24 8.99 15.30 -2.12
CA ALA A 24 9.02 16.33 -3.14
C ALA A 24 8.83 17.74 -2.54
N GLN A 25 7.90 17.90 -1.60
CA GLN A 25 7.68 19.15 -0.86
C GLN A 25 8.93 19.58 -0.06
N ALA A 26 9.71 18.59 0.44
CA ALA A 26 10.98 18.82 1.14
C ALA A 26 12.20 18.96 0.20
N GLY A 27 12.00 18.98 -1.12
CA GLY A 27 13.08 19.05 -2.12
C GLY A 27 13.88 17.74 -2.26
N LEU A 28 13.32 16.60 -1.83
CA LEU A 28 13.92 15.28 -1.93
C LEU A 28 13.24 14.50 -3.06
N VAL A 29 13.98 14.17 -4.12
CA VAL A 29 13.43 13.42 -5.25
C VAL A 29 13.82 11.96 -5.12
N ILE A 30 12.82 11.10 -4.88
CA ILE A 30 12.98 9.66 -4.75
C ILE A 30 12.28 8.91 -5.89
N LYS A 31 12.66 7.66 -6.10
CA LYS A 31 11.89 6.70 -6.89
C LYS A 31 11.91 5.32 -6.23
N ILE A 32 10.80 4.60 -6.36
CA ILE A 32 10.69 3.20 -5.94
C ILE A 32 11.49 2.33 -6.91
N THR A 33 12.31 1.43 -6.37
CA THR A 33 13.23 0.58 -7.15
C THR A 33 12.85 -0.89 -7.08
N ASP A 34 12.21 -1.32 -6.01
CA ASP A 34 11.75 -2.69 -5.80
C ASP A 34 10.58 -2.70 -4.81
N CYS A 35 9.60 -3.57 -5.01
CA CYS A 35 8.47 -3.73 -4.09
C CYS A 35 8.08 -5.21 -3.94
N LEU A 36 7.23 -5.77 -4.80
CA LEU A 36 6.83 -7.16 -4.69
C LEU A 36 7.87 -8.08 -5.35
N ARG A 37 8.31 -9.12 -4.59
CA ARG A 37 9.22 -10.17 -5.07
C ARG A 37 8.55 -11.53 -5.00
N ASN A 38 8.52 -12.26 -6.11
CA ASN A 38 8.16 -13.68 -6.12
C ASN A 38 9.33 -14.56 -5.63
N GLU A 39 9.09 -15.87 -5.51
CA GLU A 39 10.09 -16.84 -5.02
C GLU A 39 11.38 -16.83 -5.86
N LYS A 40 11.24 -16.81 -7.19
CA LYS A 40 12.40 -16.78 -8.10
C LYS A 40 13.22 -15.49 -7.91
N GLU A 41 12.58 -14.36 -7.82
CA GLU A 41 13.23 -13.05 -7.62
C GLU A 41 13.93 -12.98 -6.27
N GLN A 42 13.30 -13.50 -5.21
CA GLN A 42 13.92 -13.58 -3.87
C GLN A 42 15.15 -14.49 -3.88
N THR A 43 15.05 -15.66 -4.52
CA THR A 43 16.19 -16.59 -4.70
C THR A 43 17.33 -15.92 -5.47
N ASP A 44 17.01 -15.16 -6.52
CA ASP A 44 18.00 -14.40 -7.28
C ASP A 44 18.68 -13.30 -6.43
N CYS A 45 17.96 -12.66 -5.50
CA CYS A 45 18.52 -11.69 -4.55
C CYS A 45 19.51 -12.38 -3.58
N VAL A 46 19.14 -13.52 -3.03
CA VAL A 46 20.04 -14.29 -2.14
C VAL A 46 21.31 -14.71 -2.89
N ARG A 47 21.16 -15.24 -4.10
CA ARG A 47 22.30 -15.66 -4.92
C ARG A 47 23.27 -14.51 -5.25
N ARG A 48 22.75 -13.30 -5.43
CA ARG A 48 23.57 -12.09 -5.66
C ARG A 48 24.12 -11.46 -4.38
N GLY A 49 23.75 -11.96 -3.21
CA GLY A 49 24.13 -11.38 -1.93
C GLY A 49 23.43 -10.06 -1.60
N THR A 50 22.34 -9.73 -2.29
CA THR A 50 21.53 -8.51 -2.03
C THR A 50 20.38 -8.76 -1.04
N SER A 51 20.20 -9.99 -0.59
CA SER A 51 19.33 -10.38 0.51
C SER A 51 19.93 -11.56 1.25
N SER A 52 19.76 -11.62 2.57
CA SER A 52 20.06 -12.79 3.40
C SER A 52 18.82 -13.65 3.68
N LEU A 53 17.63 -13.20 3.28
CA LEU A 53 16.36 -13.84 3.57
C LEU A 53 15.90 -14.72 2.40
N ASN A 54 15.49 -15.96 2.69
CA ASN A 54 14.86 -16.82 1.71
C ASN A 54 13.37 -16.49 1.56
N TYR A 55 12.73 -16.99 0.49
CA TYR A 55 11.29 -16.92 0.34
C TYR A 55 10.60 -17.88 1.35
N PRO A 56 9.53 -17.46 2.05
CA PRO A 56 8.85 -16.17 2.04
C PRO A 56 9.22 -15.25 3.23
N ASP A 57 10.50 -15.17 3.63
CA ASP A 57 10.94 -14.53 4.85
C ASP A 57 11.13 -13.00 4.73
N SER A 58 11.02 -12.44 3.54
CA SER A 58 11.12 -10.99 3.30
C SER A 58 9.74 -10.35 3.19
N HIS A 59 9.54 -9.17 3.79
CA HIS A 59 8.32 -8.35 3.62
C HIS A 59 8.00 -8.04 2.14
N HIS A 60 9.01 -7.98 1.27
CA HIS A 60 8.80 -7.88 -0.17
C HIS A 60 8.02 -9.05 -0.76
N ASN A 61 8.12 -10.26 -0.18
CA ASN A 61 7.37 -11.42 -0.66
C ASN A 61 5.87 -11.31 -0.36
N TRP A 62 5.52 -10.53 0.66
CA TRP A 62 4.16 -10.30 1.12
C TRP A 62 3.52 -9.03 0.52
N GLY A 63 4.29 -8.22 -0.20
CA GLY A 63 3.83 -6.94 -0.74
C GLY A 63 3.64 -5.87 0.32
N THR A 64 4.35 -5.96 1.45
CA THR A 64 4.29 -5.03 2.59
C THR A 64 5.55 -4.19 2.74
N ALA A 65 6.48 -4.24 1.78
CA ALA A 65 7.71 -3.44 1.75
C ALA A 65 8.02 -2.91 0.35
N PHE A 66 8.78 -1.82 0.32
CA PHE A 66 9.42 -1.31 -0.89
C PHE A 66 10.80 -0.74 -0.60
N ASP A 67 11.65 -0.79 -1.62
CA ASP A 67 12.93 -0.12 -1.64
C ASP A 67 12.85 1.15 -2.51
N PHE A 68 13.64 2.16 -2.16
CA PHE A 68 13.71 3.40 -2.90
C PHE A 68 15.16 3.82 -3.16
N CYS A 69 15.36 4.73 -4.08
CA CYS A 69 16.64 5.39 -4.25
C CYS A 69 16.46 6.89 -4.54
N ARG A 70 17.56 7.63 -4.43
CA ARG A 70 17.67 9.02 -4.86
C ARG A 70 17.48 9.14 -6.38
N ASN A 71 16.76 10.16 -6.84
CA ASN A 71 16.47 10.38 -8.25
C ASN A 71 16.60 11.85 -8.69
N ASP A 72 17.55 12.56 -8.10
CA ASP A 72 17.84 13.98 -8.39
C ASP A 72 19.13 14.21 -9.19
N GLY A 73 19.72 13.15 -9.73
CA GLY A 73 20.96 13.21 -10.52
C GLY A 73 22.25 13.10 -9.71
N ASN A 74 22.19 13.10 -8.37
CA ASN A 74 23.40 13.07 -7.51
C ASN A 74 23.90 11.67 -7.18
N GLY A 75 23.42 10.63 -7.90
CA GLY A 75 23.77 9.24 -7.67
C GLY A 75 22.74 8.51 -6.80
N ALA A 76 22.26 7.36 -7.29
CA ALA A 76 21.10 6.66 -6.72
C ALA A 76 21.24 6.29 -5.23
N TYR A 77 22.44 6.01 -4.77
CA TYR A 77 22.73 5.59 -3.38
C TYR A 77 23.76 6.52 -2.68
N ASN A 78 23.95 7.73 -3.21
CA ASN A 78 24.80 8.74 -2.57
C ASN A 78 24.06 9.32 -1.33
N ASP A 79 24.68 9.19 -0.15
CA ASP A 79 24.15 9.64 1.15
C ASP A 79 25.09 10.65 1.84
N ASN A 80 26.03 11.24 1.12
CA ASN A 80 27.02 12.18 1.70
C ASN A 80 26.37 13.40 2.36
N ASP A 81 25.17 13.77 1.94
CA ASP A 81 24.36 14.88 2.46
C ASP A 81 23.25 14.44 3.44
N GLY A 82 23.24 13.17 3.87
CA GLY A 82 22.22 12.62 4.76
C GLY A 82 20.86 12.44 4.09
N PHE A 83 20.83 12.26 2.76
CA PHE A 83 19.61 12.13 1.97
C PHE A 83 18.68 11.04 2.51
N PHE A 84 19.20 9.81 2.71
CA PHE A 84 18.39 8.69 3.17
C PHE A 84 17.86 8.90 4.60
N THR A 85 18.60 9.58 5.47
CA THR A 85 18.15 9.90 6.83
C THR A 85 16.96 10.86 6.79
N ARG A 86 17.01 11.90 5.97
CA ARG A 86 15.88 12.85 5.80
C ARG A 86 14.64 12.18 5.22
N VAL A 87 14.80 11.29 4.23
CA VAL A 87 13.69 10.51 3.69
C VAL A 87 13.16 9.54 4.76
N GLY A 88 14.04 8.90 5.53
CA GLY A 88 13.68 8.02 6.64
C GLY A 88 12.84 8.71 7.72
N GLU A 89 13.19 9.96 8.08
CA GLU A 89 12.41 10.78 9.02
C GLU A 89 10.99 11.06 8.51
N ILE A 90 10.86 11.38 7.21
CA ILE A 90 9.54 11.59 6.58
C ILE A 90 8.74 10.26 6.60
N GLY A 91 9.34 9.13 6.21
CA GLY A 91 8.68 7.83 6.19
C GLY A 91 8.17 7.41 7.57
N ARG A 92 8.98 7.62 8.63
CA ARG A 92 8.54 7.37 10.01
C ARG A 92 7.38 8.28 10.44
N SER A 93 7.39 9.54 10.03
CA SER A 93 6.33 10.50 10.38
C SER A 93 4.96 10.12 9.81
N ILE A 94 4.93 9.33 8.75
CA ILE A 94 3.70 8.78 8.14
C ILE A 94 3.42 7.33 8.57
N GLY A 95 4.19 6.79 9.52
CA GLY A 95 3.96 5.47 10.11
C GLY A 95 4.51 4.30 9.28
N LEU A 96 5.57 4.50 8.51
CA LEU A 96 6.38 3.42 7.95
C LEU A 96 7.49 3.02 8.91
N GLU A 97 7.84 1.73 8.95
CA GLU A 97 9.08 1.25 9.56
C GLU A 97 10.23 1.46 8.56
N TRP A 98 11.30 2.09 9.00
CA TRP A 98 12.47 2.38 8.17
C TRP A 98 13.63 1.46 8.49
N GLY A 99 14.20 0.78 7.48
CA GLY A 99 15.33 -0.12 7.67
C GLY A 99 16.64 0.56 8.10
N GLY A 100 16.70 1.90 7.98
CA GLY A 100 17.80 2.70 8.52
C GLY A 100 17.87 2.73 10.05
N ASP A 101 16.79 2.39 10.74
CA ASP A 101 16.71 2.29 12.21
C ASP A 101 17.12 0.89 12.72
N TRP A 102 17.30 -0.10 11.85
CA TRP A 102 17.65 -1.45 12.28
C TRP A 102 19.09 -1.52 12.80
N TYR A 103 19.28 -2.35 13.83
CA TYR A 103 20.62 -2.53 14.39
C TYR A 103 21.54 -3.28 13.42
N SER A 104 21.06 -4.36 12.78
CA SER A 104 21.82 -5.14 11.80
C SER A 104 20.89 -6.08 11.02
N PRO A 105 20.97 -6.09 9.68
CA PRO A 105 21.67 -5.10 8.86
C PRO A 105 20.93 -3.76 8.83
N VAL A 106 21.66 -2.65 8.74
CA VAL A 106 21.07 -1.34 8.43
C VAL A 106 20.74 -1.30 6.94
N ASP A 107 19.47 -1.00 6.60
CA ASP A 107 19.00 -0.92 5.22
C ASP A 107 18.28 0.41 4.96
N LYS A 108 19.04 1.47 4.72
CA LYS A 108 18.51 2.82 4.53
C LYS A 108 17.55 2.98 3.33
N PRO A 109 17.71 2.25 2.20
CA PRO A 109 16.75 2.25 1.11
C PRO A 109 15.40 1.62 1.41
N HIS A 110 15.22 0.89 2.51
CA HIS A 110 14.08 0.03 2.78
C HIS A 110 13.01 0.69 3.66
N PHE A 111 11.73 0.54 3.25
CA PHE A 111 10.55 0.81 4.07
C PHE A 111 9.59 -0.37 4.07
N GLN A 112 8.90 -0.57 5.20
CA GLN A 112 7.83 -1.57 5.33
C GLN A 112 6.70 -1.10 6.23
N LEU A 113 5.54 -1.79 6.14
CA LEU A 113 4.44 -1.62 7.07
C LEU A 113 4.82 -2.25 8.43
N PRO A 114 4.59 -1.56 9.57
CA PRO A 114 4.95 -2.07 10.90
C PRO A 114 3.95 -3.08 11.47
N ASP A 115 2.79 -3.26 10.85
CA ASP A 115 1.63 -3.99 11.39
C ASP A 115 1.93 -5.44 11.77
N TRP A 116 2.93 -6.04 11.13
CA TRP A 116 3.31 -7.45 11.37
C TRP A 116 4.71 -7.59 11.99
N GLY A 117 5.28 -6.48 12.50
CA GLY A 117 6.62 -6.43 13.08
C GLY A 117 7.73 -6.43 12.02
N THR A 118 8.97 -6.40 12.48
CA THR A 118 10.16 -6.28 11.62
C THR A 118 10.38 -7.53 10.74
N GLY A 119 9.90 -8.70 11.17
CA GLY A 119 9.99 -9.96 10.41
C GLY A 119 8.63 -10.52 10.02
N THR A 120 8.64 -11.55 9.18
CA THR A 120 7.41 -12.13 8.59
C THR A 120 6.76 -13.25 9.42
N ILE A 121 7.15 -13.43 10.69
CA ILE A 121 6.62 -14.52 11.53
C ILE A 121 5.11 -14.40 11.72
N LEU A 122 4.60 -13.19 12.04
CA LEU A 122 3.17 -12.96 12.21
C LEU A 122 2.40 -13.16 10.91
N LEU A 123 2.91 -12.68 9.78
CA LEU A 123 2.32 -12.91 8.46
C LEU A 123 2.16 -14.41 8.18
N LYS A 124 3.22 -15.19 8.43
CA LYS A 124 3.18 -16.66 8.26
C LYS A 124 2.20 -17.34 9.21
N GLN A 125 2.13 -16.91 10.45
CA GLN A 125 1.20 -17.47 11.44
C GLN A 125 -0.26 -17.15 11.12
N MET A 126 -0.55 -15.93 10.66
CA MET A 126 -1.92 -15.47 10.39
C MET A 126 -2.46 -15.96 9.04
N TYR A 127 -1.62 -15.97 8.01
CA TYR A 127 -2.07 -16.18 6.63
C TYR A 127 -1.44 -17.41 5.95
N GLY A 128 -0.36 -17.97 6.50
CA GLY A 128 0.33 -19.14 5.97
C GLY A 128 1.24 -18.81 4.80
N THR A 129 0.70 -18.25 3.69
CA THR A 129 1.46 -17.92 2.48
C THR A 129 1.20 -16.50 1.98
N PRO A 130 2.14 -15.91 1.23
CA PRO A 130 1.96 -14.60 0.60
C PRO A 130 0.73 -14.52 -0.33
N GLU A 131 0.40 -15.62 -1.01
CA GLU A 131 -0.74 -15.69 -1.93
C GLU A 131 -2.06 -15.54 -1.17
N ARG A 132 -2.25 -16.29 -0.06
CA ARG A 132 -3.43 -16.18 0.80
C ARG A 132 -3.56 -14.79 1.42
N PHE A 133 -2.46 -14.19 1.83
CA PHE A 133 -2.46 -12.82 2.33
C PHE A 133 -2.94 -11.83 1.25
N LYS A 134 -2.43 -11.97 0.02
CA LYS A 134 -2.84 -11.11 -1.11
C LYS A 134 -4.32 -11.23 -1.43
N GLU A 135 -4.93 -12.40 -1.29
CA GLU A 135 -6.36 -12.61 -1.49
C GLU A 135 -7.19 -11.75 -0.51
N THR A 136 -6.72 -11.55 0.73
CA THR A 136 -7.48 -10.81 1.76
C THR A 136 -7.70 -9.35 1.44
N TRP A 137 -6.78 -8.69 0.73
CA TRP A 137 -6.90 -7.28 0.39
C TRP A 137 -7.28 -7.03 -1.06
N ARG A 138 -7.09 -7.99 -1.97
CA ARG A 138 -7.65 -7.92 -3.33
C ARG A 138 -9.16 -8.02 -3.31
N ASN A 139 -9.70 -8.99 -2.59
CA ASN A 139 -11.14 -9.15 -2.47
C ASN A 139 -11.83 -7.93 -1.84
N LYS A 140 -11.17 -7.25 -0.87
CA LYS A 140 -11.69 -6.01 -0.30
C LYS A 140 -11.72 -4.85 -1.30
N GLN A 141 -10.69 -4.72 -2.14
CA GLN A 141 -10.69 -3.70 -3.19
C GLN A 141 -11.79 -3.94 -4.22
N GLU A 142 -11.96 -5.19 -4.66
CA GLU A 142 -13.05 -5.56 -5.58
C GLU A 142 -14.44 -5.32 -4.95
N GLU A 143 -14.61 -5.59 -3.65
CA GLU A 143 -15.85 -5.29 -2.92
C GLU A 143 -16.08 -3.78 -2.75
N GLU A 144 -15.05 -2.99 -2.52
CA GLU A 144 -15.13 -1.53 -2.42
C GLU A 144 -15.41 -0.89 -3.80
N GLU A 145 -14.75 -1.34 -4.86
CA GLU A 145 -15.01 -0.90 -6.24
C GLU A 145 -16.45 -1.25 -6.67
N LEU A 146 -16.93 -2.47 -6.34
CA LEU A 146 -18.33 -2.86 -6.61
C LEU A 146 -19.34 -1.99 -5.85
N LYS A 147 -19.02 -1.57 -4.63
CA LYS A 147 -19.88 -0.65 -3.85
C LYS A 147 -19.88 0.76 -4.41
N GLU A 148 -18.75 1.24 -4.96
CA GLU A 148 -18.70 2.54 -5.63
C GLU A 148 -19.45 2.55 -6.97
N GLU A 149 -19.51 1.42 -7.70
CA GLU A 149 -20.25 1.31 -8.97
C GLU A 149 -21.77 1.27 -8.79
N VAL A 150 -22.27 0.88 -7.61
CA VAL A 150 -23.72 0.80 -7.34
C VAL A 150 -24.17 2.04 -6.57
N ARG A 151 -24.10 3.22 -7.18
CA ARG A 151 -24.73 4.45 -6.70
C ARG A 151 -25.99 4.75 -7.51
N TYR A 152 -27.11 4.80 -6.83
CA TYR A 152 -28.36 5.25 -7.42
C TYR A 152 -28.56 6.74 -7.10
N ASN A 153 -28.50 7.61 -8.10
CA ASN A 153 -28.68 9.05 -7.91
C ASN A 153 -30.16 9.48 -8.03
N THR A 154 -30.97 8.64 -8.66
CA THR A 154 -32.37 8.88 -8.84
C THR A 154 -33.18 7.63 -8.55
N ILE A 155 -34.49 7.81 -8.25
CA ILE A 155 -35.39 6.70 -7.94
C ILE A 155 -35.57 5.74 -9.14
N ASP A 156 -35.43 6.26 -10.36
CA ASP A 156 -35.57 5.45 -11.57
C ASP A 156 -34.40 4.50 -11.82
N GLU A 157 -33.23 4.82 -11.24
CA GLU A 157 -32.03 3.95 -11.28
C GLU A 157 -32.14 2.78 -10.32
N ILE A 158 -33.00 2.88 -9.29
CA ILE A 158 -33.19 1.84 -8.29
C ILE A 158 -33.90 0.62 -8.89
N PRO A 159 -33.42 -0.61 -8.64
CA PRO A 159 -34.12 -1.82 -9.04
C PRO A 159 -35.57 -1.84 -8.51
N GLU A 160 -36.46 -2.44 -9.28
CA GLU A 160 -37.91 -2.43 -9.00
C GLU A 160 -38.27 -2.88 -7.56
N TRP A 161 -37.51 -3.83 -7.02
CA TRP A 161 -37.71 -4.34 -5.66
C TRP A 161 -37.44 -3.30 -4.56
N GLY A 162 -36.62 -2.26 -4.82
CA GLY A 162 -36.26 -1.23 -3.84
C GLY A 162 -37.05 0.06 -3.97
N ARG A 163 -37.70 0.31 -5.14
CA ARG A 163 -38.31 1.61 -5.44
C ARG A 163 -39.45 2.02 -4.50
N ASP A 164 -40.30 1.06 -4.11
CA ASP A 164 -41.40 1.36 -3.21
C ASP A 164 -40.92 1.74 -1.81
N THR A 165 -39.87 1.10 -1.33
CA THR A 165 -39.26 1.42 -0.03
C THR A 165 -38.65 2.82 -0.05
N ILE A 166 -37.91 3.17 -1.10
CA ILE A 166 -37.29 4.50 -1.23
C ILE A 166 -38.31 5.58 -1.41
N LYS A 167 -39.40 5.34 -2.18
CA LYS A 167 -40.54 6.28 -2.29
C LYS A 167 -41.15 6.60 -0.94
N ALA A 168 -41.41 5.57 -0.13
CA ALA A 168 -41.95 5.76 1.21
C ALA A 168 -41.04 6.62 2.08
N LEU A 169 -39.71 6.40 2.02
CA LEU A 169 -38.74 7.20 2.77
C LEU A 169 -38.64 8.65 2.26
N ILE A 170 -38.79 8.88 0.96
CA ILE A 170 -38.88 10.23 0.38
C ILE A 170 -40.14 10.95 0.90
N ASP A 171 -41.28 10.27 0.88
CA ASP A 171 -42.56 10.81 1.36
C ASP A 171 -42.53 11.13 2.87
N GLU A 172 -41.74 10.36 3.64
CA GLU A 172 -41.48 10.60 5.06
C GLU A 172 -40.45 11.73 5.33
N GLY A 173 -39.84 12.29 4.27
CA GLY A 173 -38.86 13.37 4.37
C GLY A 173 -37.47 12.94 4.89
N CYS A 174 -37.11 11.67 4.69
CA CYS A 174 -35.85 11.14 5.11
C CYS A 174 -34.66 11.59 4.24
N PHE A 175 -34.90 12.18 3.06
CA PHE A 175 -33.89 12.69 2.15
C PHE A 175 -33.96 14.22 2.06
N ALA A 176 -32.79 14.86 2.14
CA ALA A 176 -32.67 16.31 2.03
C ALA A 176 -32.93 16.81 0.59
N ASP A 177 -32.59 16.01 -0.41
CA ASP A 177 -32.83 16.26 -1.83
C ASP A 177 -33.32 14.96 -2.51
N PRO A 178 -34.67 14.85 -2.72
CA PRO A 178 -35.24 13.63 -3.31
C PRO A 178 -34.91 13.45 -4.80
N ASP A 179 -34.45 14.50 -5.49
CA ASP A 179 -34.02 14.44 -6.89
C ASP A 179 -32.55 14.03 -7.07
N HIS A 180 -31.77 14.00 -5.93
CA HIS A 180 -30.40 13.57 -5.89
C HIS A 180 -30.19 12.63 -4.68
N LEU A 181 -30.53 11.36 -4.89
CA LEU A 181 -30.37 10.32 -3.87
C LEU A 181 -28.90 9.89 -3.84
N ASP A 182 -28.16 10.25 -2.78
CA ASP A 182 -26.85 9.65 -2.50
C ASP A 182 -27.08 8.40 -1.62
N LEU A 183 -27.45 7.31 -2.29
CA LEU A 183 -27.63 6.01 -1.65
C LEU A 183 -26.31 5.25 -1.73
N SER A 184 -25.38 5.56 -0.84
CA SER A 184 -24.22 4.72 -0.55
C SER A 184 -24.59 3.77 0.60
N GLU A 185 -24.51 2.45 0.38
CA GLU A 185 -24.54 1.48 1.47
C GLU A 185 -23.31 1.59 2.39
#